data_8264856c55be0145ce703903254f1a70
#
_entry.id   8264856c55be0145ce703903254f1a70
#
_cell.length_a   1.000
_cell.length_b   1.000
_cell.length_c   1.000
_cell.angle_alpha   90.00
_cell.angle_beta   90.00
_cell.angle_gamma   90.00
#
_symmetry.space_group_name_H-M   'P 1'
#
loop_
_entity.id
_entity.type
_entity.pdbx_description
1 polymer ?
#
loop_
_entity_poly.entity_id
_entity_poly.type
_entity_poly.pdbx_seq_one_letter_code
_entity_poly.pdbx_strand_id
1 'polypeptide(L)'
;MTDSIKRSLRDSAAARWTSLLIVSFTMLCGYYVADVMSPLKPLLEQQLKWTSAQYGFFTGSYAWFNVFLGMLIIGGIILDKLGARITGLLASGLMLLGCAVKWWAISTHMLDHTTILHINGQVMVASLGFATFGVGIEIVGVTATKIIARWFKGYEIALAMGLQVGTARIGTALALGLGGPIAVYFKAVSAPVLVGVIMLAVGLVAYIFYCGMDRKLDQTESDSGMAADEEEAFRFSDLGEILAIRGFWYITILCALFYSAVFPFLKYAPDLMVQKFHVKESLAGIIPGVLPFATIPLTVVFGSYYDRKGKGASLMLIGSLLLVAVHFIFTVPLLNSWMVALAATIVLGFAFSLVPSAMWPSLPKFIPHRQLGTAYGLIFWTQNLVALWGVPLVIGYVLDKFCIIGTLTAPDGTTSPAYNYTLPMIIFTLLGLLSVLFAYLLKREDKLKGFGLELPCKEN
;
A
#
# COMPACT_ATOMS: atom_id res chain seq x y z
N MET A 1 -33.32 5.68 43.30
CA MET A 1 -32.21 6.48 42.73
C MET A 1 -31.74 5.76 41.50
N THR A 2 -32.20 6.16 40.34
CA THR A 2 -31.74 5.63 39.06
C THR A 2 -30.36 6.23 38.80
N ASP A 3 -29.32 5.40 38.95
CA ASP A 3 -28.00 5.72 38.45
C ASP A 3 -28.11 5.97 36.95
N SER A 4 -28.01 7.25 36.56
CA SER A 4 -27.82 7.62 35.17
C SER A 4 -26.47 7.06 34.76
N ILE A 5 -26.45 5.90 34.08
CA ILE A 5 -25.25 5.34 33.46
C ILE A 5 -24.70 6.44 32.57
N LYS A 6 -23.58 7.05 33.01
CA LYS A 6 -22.85 8.05 32.21
C LYS A 6 -22.44 7.39 30.90
N ARG A 7 -23.13 7.70 29.82
CA ARG A 7 -22.87 7.15 28.48
C ARG A 7 -21.56 7.73 27.95
N SER A 8 -20.62 6.88 27.58
CA SER A 8 -19.41 7.28 26.86
C SER A 8 -19.78 7.86 25.48
N LEU A 9 -18.97 8.80 24.97
CA LEU A 9 -19.19 9.37 23.62
C LEU A 9 -19.16 8.26 22.53
N ARG A 10 -18.44 7.19 22.74
CA ARG A 10 -18.42 6.01 21.82
C ARG A 10 -19.75 5.26 21.75
N ASP A 11 -20.65 5.42 22.73
CA ASP A 11 -21.96 4.80 22.69
C ASP A 11 -22.90 5.48 21.66
N SER A 12 -22.55 6.71 21.25
CA SER A 12 -23.21 7.38 20.14
C SER A 12 -22.77 6.80 18.79
N ALA A 13 -23.67 6.17 18.05
CA ALA A 13 -23.40 5.68 16.70
C ALA A 13 -22.90 6.81 15.78
N ALA A 14 -23.49 8.00 15.84
CA ALA A 14 -23.07 9.15 15.03
C ALA A 14 -21.61 9.53 15.29
N ALA A 15 -21.17 9.55 16.56
CA ALA A 15 -19.77 9.87 16.91
C ALA A 15 -18.79 8.79 16.41
N ARG A 16 -19.13 7.49 16.59
CA ARG A 16 -18.31 6.39 16.08
C ARG A 16 -18.13 6.45 14.57
N TRP A 17 -19.24 6.57 13.84
CA TRP A 17 -19.20 6.60 12.38
C TRP A 17 -18.54 7.87 11.84
N THR A 18 -18.67 9.00 12.51
CA THR A 18 -17.94 10.23 12.16
C THR A 18 -16.43 10.07 12.34
N SER A 19 -15.99 9.45 13.45
CA SER A 19 -14.56 9.18 13.66
C SER A 19 -14.00 8.25 12.59
N LEU A 20 -14.74 7.19 12.22
CA LEU A 20 -14.38 6.30 11.13
C LEU A 20 -14.31 7.03 9.78
N LEU A 21 -15.28 7.87 9.48
CA LEU A 21 -15.31 8.64 8.22
C LEU A 21 -14.06 9.52 8.07
N ILE A 22 -13.69 10.26 9.13
CA ILE A 22 -12.52 11.14 9.12
C ILE A 22 -11.23 10.33 8.89
N VAL A 23 -11.05 9.27 9.65
CA VAL A 23 -9.84 8.43 9.56
C VAL A 23 -9.78 7.73 8.21
N SER A 24 -10.89 7.18 7.72
CA SER A 24 -10.97 6.54 6.40
C SER A 24 -10.73 7.53 5.26
N PHE A 25 -11.23 8.78 5.38
CA PHE A 25 -10.95 9.82 4.40
C PHE A 25 -9.46 10.21 4.37
N THR A 26 -8.82 10.31 5.54
CA THR A 26 -7.36 10.56 5.62
C THR A 26 -6.58 9.44 4.91
N MET A 27 -6.98 8.18 5.10
CA MET A 27 -6.38 7.04 4.41
C MET A 27 -6.64 7.08 2.89
N LEU A 28 -7.85 7.43 2.46
CA LEU A 28 -8.16 7.61 1.03
C LEU A 28 -7.23 8.64 0.39
N CYS A 29 -7.06 9.82 1.02
CA CYS A 29 -6.16 10.86 0.54
C CYS A 29 -4.70 10.37 0.46
N GLY A 30 -4.26 9.61 1.47
CA GLY A 30 -2.92 9.01 1.49
C GLY A 30 -2.72 8.03 0.33
N TYR A 31 -3.63 7.09 0.14
CA TYR A 31 -3.53 6.10 -0.95
C TYR A 31 -3.65 6.74 -2.34
N TYR A 32 -4.46 7.80 -2.48
CA TYR A 32 -4.45 8.60 -3.71
C TYR A 32 -3.04 9.15 -4.01
N VAL A 33 -2.41 9.81 -3.04
CA VAL A 33 -1.07 10.41 -3.22
C VAL A 33 0.04 9.37 -3.38
N ALA A 34 -0.11 8.19 -2.77
CA ALA A 34 0.82 7.09 -2.93
C ALA A 34 0.87 6.58 -4.38
N ASP A 35 -0.26 6.61 -5.09
CA ASP A 35 -0.39 5.98 -6.41
C ASP A 35 -0.56 6.97 -7.58
N VAL A 36 -0.80 8.26 -7.31
CA VAL A 36 -1.09 9.27 -8.35
C VAL A 36 0.02 9.43 -9.39
N MET A 37 1.28 9.14 -9.06
CA MET A 37 2.39 9.20 -10.02
C MET A 37 2.41 8.03 -11.00
N SER A 38 1.70 6.93 -10.71
CA SER A 38 1.71 5.74 -11.56
C SER A 38 1.17 5.98 -12.98
N PRO A 39 -0.02 6.59 -13.17
CA PRO A 39 -0.52 6.91 -14.51
C PRO A 39 0.23 8.08 -15.17
N LEU A 40 1.08 8.79 -14.45
CA LEU A 40 1.81 9.94 -14.95
C LEU A 40 3.19 9.58 -15.53
N LYS A 41 3.67 8.33 -15.38
CA LYS A 41 5.02 7.94 -15.85
C LYS A 41 5.28 8.33 -17.32
N PRO A 42 4.41 8.04 -18.31
CA PRO A 42 4.65 8.47 -19.69
C PRO A 42 4.77 10.00 -19.83
N LEU A 43 3.92 10.75 -19.12
CA LEU A 43 3.93 12.22 -19.14
C LEU A 43 5.16 12.81 -18.43
N LEU A 44 5.67 12.16 -17.37
CA LEU A 44 6.93 12.56 -16.72
C LEU A 44 8.11 12.42 -17.67
N GLU A 45 8.17 11.33 -18.45
CA GLU A 45 9.19 11.11 -19.46
C GLU A 45 9.08 12.12 -20.62
N GLN A 46 7.86 12.47 -21.02
CA GLN A 46 7.62 13.46 -22.09
C GLN A 46 7.91 14.89 -21.63
N GLN A 47 7.32 15.35 -20.53
CA GLN A 47 7.35 16.74 -20.09
C GLN A 47 8.61 17.09 -19.28
N LEU A 48 9.02 16.20 -18.34
CA LEU A 48 10.13 16.45 -17.43
C LEU A 48 11.40 15.69 -17.81
N LYS A 49 11.38 14.90 -18.88
CA LYS A 49 12.51 14.10 -19.38
C LYS A 49 13.10 13.16 -18.33
N TRP A 50 12.26 12.71 -17.40
CA TRP A 50 12.67 11.67 -16.46
C TRP A 50 12.96 10.36 -17.20
N THR A 51 13.99 9.63 -16.77
CA THR A 51 14.21 8.27 -17.26
C THR A 51 13.41 7.27 -16.43
N SER A 52 13.20 6.06 -16.94
CA SER A 52 12.57 4.99 -16.17
C SER A 52 13.39 4.62 -14.91
N ALA A 53 14.74 4.71 -14.95
CA ALA A 53 15.58 4.52 -13.77
C ALA A 53 15.33 5.61 -12.71
N GLN A 54 15.20 6.87 -13.13
CA GLN A 54 14.85 7.98 -12.23
C GLN A 54 13.44 7.81 -11.66
N TYR A 55 12.48 7.35 -12.45
CA TYR A 55 11.15 7.02 -11.97
C TYR A 55 11.16 5.87 -10.95
N GLY A 56 11.96 4.82 -11.20
CA GLY A 56 12.17 3.72 -10.25
C GLY A 56 12.81 4.17 -8.94
N PHE A 57 13.83 5.06 -9.02
CA PHE A 57 14.45 5.68 -7.87
C PHE A 57 13.45 6.51 -7.04
N PHE A 58 12.66 7.36 -7.71
CA PHE A 58 11.60 8.12 -7.08
C PHE A 58 10.57 7.19 -6.42
N THR A 59 10.09 6.17 -7.12
CA THR A 59 9.08 5.25 -6.60
C THR A 59 9.59 4.48 -5.39
N GLY A 60 10.86 4.02 -5.44
CA GLY A 60 11.53 3.34 -4.33
C GLY A 60 11.75 4.23 -3.10
N SER A 61 11.83 5.54 -3.28
CA SER A 61 12.07 6.46 -2.17
C SER A 61 10.96 6.46 -1.10
N TYR A 62 9.75 6.03 -1.44
CA TYR A 62 8.65 5.83 -0.47
C TYR A 62 9.08 5.06 0.77
N ALA A 63 9.93 4.05 0.59
CA ALA A 63 10.34 3.16 1.68
C ALA A 63 11.62 3.62 2.42
N TRP A 64 12.34 4.66 1.96
CA TRP A 64 13.66 4.99 2.49
C TRP A 64 13.68 5.16 4.00
N PHE A 65 12.89 6.07 4.53
CA PHE A 65 12.91 6.36 5.96
C PHE A 65 12.31 5.23 6.79
N ASN A 66 11.32 4.52 6.24
CA ASN A 66 10.72 3.37 6.91
C ASN A 66 11.71 2.21 7.06
N VAL A 67 12.53 1.96 6.04
CA VAL A 67 13.51 0.87 6.02
C VAL A 67 14.82 1.27 6.72
N PHE A 68 15.46 2.38 6.27
CA PHE A 68 16.81 2.71 6.69
C PHE A 68 16.89 3.48 8.00
N LEU A 69 15.82 4.19 8.39
CA LEU A 69 15.73 4.88 9.68
C LEU A 69 14.82 4.17 10.68
N GLY A 70 14.16 3.07 10.28
CA GLY A 70 13.24 2.34 11.15
C GLY A 70 12.02 3.14 11.57
N MET A 71 11.57 4.10 10.74
CA MET A 71 10.51 5.02 11.11
C MET A 71 9.18 4.34 11.37
N LEU A 72 8.95 3.14 10.84
CA LEU A 72 7.77 2.34 11.16
C LEU A 72 7.75 1.90 12.63
N ILE A 73 8.91 1.50 13.17
CA ILE A 73 9.05 1.12 14.59
C ILE A 73 8.97 2.37 15.48
N ILE A 74 9.68 3.43 15.09
CA ILE A 74 9.67 4.71 15.82
C ILE A 74 8.25 5.29 15.87
N GLY A 75 7.50 5.20 14.77
CA GLY A 75 6.09 5.63 14.68
C GLY A 75 5.18 4.88 15.66
N GLY A 76 5.38 3.56 15.81
CA GLY A 76 4.68 2.76 16.82
C GLY A 76 5.00 3.23 18.25
N ILE A 77 6.27 3.44 18.57
CA ILE A 77 6.70 3.96 19.87
C ILE A 77 6.11 5.35 20.16
N ILE A 78 6.07 6.23 19.14
CA ILE A 78 5.46 7.56 19.25
C ILE A 78 3.96 7.43 19.52
N LEU A 79 3.29 6.51 18.81
CA LEU A 79 1.86 6.24 18.98
C LEU A 79 1.52 5.77 20.40
N ASP A 80 2.35 4.90 20.98
CA ASP A 80 2.14 4.40 22.34
C ASP A 80 2.40 5.47 23.41
N LYS A 81 3.41 6.34 23.20
CA LYS A 81 3.77 7.39 24.16
C LYS A 81 2.88 8.62 24.07
N LEU A 82 2.57 9.10 22.86
CA LEU A 82 1.87 10.36 22.63
C LEU A 82 0.37 10.18 22.31
N GLY A 83 -0.06 8.92 22.09
CA GLY A 83 -1.42 8.58 21.74
C GLY A 83 -1.81 8.94 20.28
N ALA A 84 -2.99 8.48 19.89
CA ALA A 84 -3.46 8.55 18.50
C ALA A 84 -3.68 10.00 17.99
N ARG A 85 -4.01 10.94 18.85
CA ARG A 85 -4.24 12.35 18.48
C ARG A 85 -2.97 13.01 17.95
N ILE A 86 -1.93 13.04 18.79
CA ILE A 86 -0.67 13.74 18.44
C ILE A 86 0.03 13.02 17.31
N THR A 87 0.12 11.70 17.41
CA THR A 87 0.79 10.86 16.39
C THR A 87 0.12 10.99 15.02
N GLY A 88 -1.21 10.89 14.97
CA GLY A 88 -1.92 11.02 13.70
C GLY A 88 -1.89 12.44 13.13
N LEU A 89 -1.88 13.47 13.97
CA LEU A 89 -1.71 14.86 13.52
C LEU A 89 -0.32 15.07 12.90
N LEU A 90 0.73 14.62 13.58
CA LEU A 90 2.11 14.69 13.07
C LEU A 90 2.25 13.89 11.77
N ALA A 91 1.73 12.68 11.72
CA ALA A 91 1.79 11.83 10.54
C ALA A 91 1.01 12.42 9.34
N SER A 92 -0.20 12.95 9.57
CA SER A 92 -0.97 13.66 8.54
C SER A 92 -0.25 14.92 8.06
N GLY A 93 0.42 15.64 8.95
CA GLY A 93 1.30 16.77 8.63
C GLY A 93 2.49 16.37 7.76
N LEU A 94 3.15 15.23 8.06
CA LEU A 94 4.23 14.69 7.25
C LEU A 94 3.74 14.27 5.85
N MET A 95 2.53 13.67 5.76
CA MET A 95 1.92 13.35 4.46
C MET A 95 1.73 14.60 3.62
N LEU A 96 1.14 15.65 4.20
CA LEU A 96 0.90 16.91 3.51
C LEU A 96 2.22 17.58 3.09
N LEU A 97 3.18 17.70 4.00
CA LEU A 97 4.50 18.28 3.72
C LEU A 97 5.21 17.51 2.59
N GLY A 98 5.28 16.18 2.71
CA GLY A 98 5.94 15.35 1.71
C GLY A 98 5.28 15.44 0.32
N CYS A 99 3.95 15.48 0.27
CA CYS A 99 3.21 15.68 -0.98
C CYS A 99 3.42 17.08 -1.56
N ALA A 100 3.43 18.12 -0.73
CA ALA A 100 3.69 19.50 -1.16
C ALA A 100 5.10 19.67 -1.73
N VAL A 101 6.12 19.08 -1.07
CA VAL A 101 7.51 19.07 -1.58
C VAL A 101 7.59 18.32 -2.91
N LYS A 102 6.96 17.16 -3.02
CA LYS A 102 6.86 16.39 -4.27
C LYS A 102 6.20 17.21 -5.39
N TRP A 103 5.07 17.83 -5.11
CA TRP A 103 4.37 18.69 -6.06
C TRP A 103 5.22 19.88 -6.48
N TRP A 104 5.85 20.59 -5.53
CA TRP A 104 6.71 21.71 -5.82
C TRP A 104 7.88 21.32 -6.73
N ALA A 105 8.53 20.20 -6.44
CA ALA A 105 9.68 19.72 -7.23
C ALA A 105 9.34 19.48 -8.71
N ILE A 106 8.14 18.91 -9.00
CA ILE A 106 7.72 18.61 -10.38
C ILE A 106 7.00 19.77 -11.08
N SER A 107 6.69 20.84 -10.34
CA SER A 107 6.03 22.05 -10.90
C SER A 107 6.98 23.21 -11.11
N THR A 108 8.16 23.20 -10.49
CA THR A 108 9.14 24.30 -10.59
C THR A 108 10.17 24.06 -11.67
N HIS A 109 10.58 25.15 -12.35
CA HIS A 109 11.72 25.13 -13.27
C HIS A 109 13.07 25.41 -12.58
N MET A 110 13.07 25.72 -11.29
CA MET A 110 14.29 26.05 -10.55
C MET A 110 15.26 24.86 -10.44
N LEU A 111 14.75 23.64 -10.60
CA LEU A 111 15.52 22.41 -10.46
C LEU A 111 15.92 21.77 -11.79
N ASP A 112 15.52 22.32 -12.94
CA ASP A 112 15.68 21.69 -14.26
C ASP A 112 17.12 21.37 -14.65
N HIS A 113 18.10 22.16 -14.19
CA HIS A 113 19.52 21.98 -14.49
C HIS A 113 20.36 21.70 -13.24
N THR A 114 19.74 21.38 -12.12
CA THR A 114 20.44 21.08 -10.88
C THR A 114 20.72 19.59 -10.75
N THR A 115 21.88 19.27 -10.20
CA THR A 115 22.25 17.89 -9.83
C THR A 115 22.59 17.83 -8.33
N ILE A 116 21.97 16.88 -7.63
CA ILE A 116 22.22 16.60 -6.21
C ILE A 116 22.70 15.16 -6.11
N LEU A 117 23.93 14.93 -5.62
CA LEU A 117 24.53 13.60 -5.54
C LEU A 117 24.52 12.83 -6.89
N HIS A 118 24.82 13.51 -7.98
CA HIS A 118 24.81 12.98 -9.36
C HIS A 118 23.41 12.55 -9.88
N ILE A 119 22.33 12.92 -9.18
CA ILE A 119 20.95 12.66 -9.58
C ILE A 119 20.31 14.00 -9.97
N ASN A 120 19.41 14.00 -10.94
CA ASN A 120 18.61 15.16 -11.30
C ASN A 120 17.96 15.76 -10.05
N GLY A 121 18.16 17.07 -9.82
CA GLY A 121 17.68 17.76 -8.61
C GLY A 121 16.18 17.66 -8.41
N GLN A 122 15.41 17.72 -9.50
CA GLN A 122 13.96 17.56 -9.49
C GLN A 122 13.56 16.16 -8.98
N VAL A 123 14.22 15.11 -9.47
CA VAL A 123 14.01 13.72 -9.03
C VAL A 123 14.39 13.57 -7.57
N MET A 124 15.54 14.12 -7.13
CA MET A 124 16.00 13.99 -5.75
C MET A 124 15.04 14.67 -4.76
N VAL A 125 14.62 15.90 -5.05
CA VAL A 125 13.71 16.64 -4.16
C VAL A 125 12.31 15.98 -4.14
N ALA A 126 11.79 15.55 -5.29
CA ALA A 126 10.55 14.79 -5.36
C ALA A 126 10.64 13.49 -4.54
N SER A 127 11.78 12.79 -4.60
CA SER A 127 12.04 11.57 -3.84
C SER A 127 12.08 11.80 -2.33
N LEU A 128 12.73 12.88 -1.88
CA LEU A 128 12.72 13.26 -0.45
C LEU A 128 11.30 13.59 0.03
N GLY A 129 10.53 14.30 -0.79
CA GLY A 129 9.10 14.55 -0.52
C GLY A 129 8.33 13.24 -0.41
N PHE A 130 8.55 12.29 -1.32
CA PHE A 130 7.83 11.02 -1.31
C PHE A 130 8.28 10.10 -0.15
N ALA A 131 9.54 10.14 0.25
CA ALA A 131 10.04 9.45 1.44
C ALA A 131 9.40 10.01 2.74
N THR A 132 9.30 11.33 2.86
CA THR A 132 8.62 11.99 3.99
C THR A 132 7.15 11.63 4.04
N PHE A 133 6.47 11.64 2.88
CA PHE A 133 5.09 11.19 2.75
C PHE A 133 4.93 9.72 3.16
N GLY A 134 5.88 8.83 2.75
CA GLY A 134 5.87 7.42 3.09
C GLY A 134 5.89 7.14 4.59
N VAL A 135 6.65 7.91 5.37
CA VAL A 135 6.60 7.86 6.84
C VAL A 135 5.21 8.21 7.37
N GLY A 136 4.66 9.30 6.86
CA GLY A 136 3.35 9.78 7.33
C GLY A 136 2.25 8.77 7.12
N ILE A 137 2.13 8.19 5.91
CA ILE A 137 1.03 7.28 5.58
C ILE A 137 1.13 5.94 6.35
N GLU A 138 2.33 5.41 6.56
CA GLU A 138 2.51 4.18 7.35
C GLU A 138 2.10 4.40 8.82
N ILE A 139 2.51 5.52 9.42
CA ILE A 139 2.13 5.87 10.79
C ILE A 139 0.63 6.14 10.90
N VAL A 140 0.02 6.83 9.93
CA VAL A 140 -1.44 7.05 9.89
C VAL A 140 -2.18 5.72 9.81
N GLY A 141 -1.68 4.75 9.04
CA GLY A 141 -2.26 3.42 8.90
C GLY A 141 -2.37 2.69 10.26
N VAL A 142 -1.27 2.64 11.00
CA VAL A 142 -1.24 2.03 12.35
C VAL A 142 -2.13 2.83 13.31
N THR A 143 -2.07 4.16 13.27
CA THR A 143 -2.89 5.03 14.11
C THR A 143 -4.38 4.85 13.84
N ALA A 144 -4.77 4.72 12.56
CA ALA A 144 -6.15 4.46 12.14
C ALA A 144 -6.70 3.17 12.74
N THR A 145 -5.90 2.10 12.71
CA THR A 145 -6.27 0.82 13.31
C THR A 145 -6.52 0.96 14.81
N LYS A 146 -5.64 1.66 15.53
CA LYS A 146 -5.78 1.92 16.98
C LYS A 146 -7.01 2.78 17.30
N ILE A 147 -7.30 3.79 16.49
CA ILE A 147 -8.50 4.63 16.61
C ILE A 147 -9.76 3.77 16.47
N ILE A 148 -9.84 2.94 15.41
CA ILE A 148 -11.00 2.09 15.16
C ILE A 148 -11.18 1.08 16.30
N ALA A 149 -10.09 0.45 16.75
CA ALA A 149 -10.11 -0.49 17.87
C ALA A 149 -10.70 0.17 19.14
N ARG A 150 -10.30 1.41 19.45
CA ARG A 150 -10.81 2.16 20.61
C ARG A 150 -12.28 2.57 20.46
N TRP A 151 -12.63 3.22 19.35
CA TRP A 151 -13.97 3.77 19.14
C TRP A 151 -15.05 2.71 18.93
N PHE A 152 -14.70 1.55 18.36
CA PHE A 152 -15.60 0.44 18.07
C PHE A 152 -15.48 -0.72 19.06
N LYS A 153 -14.80 -0.54 20.21
CA LYS A 153 -14.72 -1.56 21.26
C LYS A 153 -16.11 -1.94 21.77
N GLY A 154 -16.51 -3.19 21.53
CA GLY A 154 -17.86 -3.71 21.87
C GLY A 154 -18.94 -3.44 20.82
N TYR A 155 -18.55 -2.93 19.65
CA TYR A 155 -19.43 -2.64 18.50
C TYR A 155 -18.90 -3.34 17.23
N GLU A 156 -19.29 -2.86 16.03
CA GLU A 156 -19.02 -3.47 14.73
C GLU A 156 -17.57 -3.23 14.24
N ILE A 157 -16.57 -3.63 15.03
CA ILE A 157 -15.14 -3.37 14.76
C ILE A 157 -14.66 -3.96 13.42
N ALA A 158 -15.07 -5.19 13.08
CA ALA A 158 -14.68 -5.85 11.85
C ALA A 158 -15.23 -5.11 10.62
N LEU A 159 -16.47 -4.62 10.70
CA LEU A 159 -17.08 -3.81 9.64
C LEU A 159 -16.33 -2.47 9.49
N ALA A 160 -16.01 -1.80 10.60
CA ALA A 160 -15.28 -0.55 10.58
C ALA A 160 -13.88 -0.68 9.98
N MET A 161 -13.13 -1.73 10.36
CA MET A 161 -11.82 -2.07 9.78
C MET A 161 -11.93 -2.36 8.27
N GLY A 162 -12.92 -3.14 7.86
CA GLY A 162 -13.17 -3.46 6.45
C GLY A 162 -13.51 -2.23 5.61
N LEU A 163 -14.33 -1.33 6.13
CA LEU A 163 -14.69 -0.08 5.46
C LEU A 163 -13.49 0.87 5.33
N GLN A 164 -12.65 0.97 6.36
CA GLN A 164 -11.42 1.77 6.31
C GLN A 164 -10.49 1.27 5.20
N VAL A 165 -10.23 -0.05 5.13
CA VAL A 165 -9.39 -0.65 4.08
C VAL A 165 -10.03 -0.45 2.70
N GLY A 166 -11.34 -0.67 2.57
CA GLY A 166 -12.07 -0.44 1.32
C GLY A 166 -11.95 1.01 0.84
N THR A 167 -12.11 1.97 1.74
CA THR A 167 -11.98 3.41 1.43
C THR A 167 -10.57 3.75 0.97
N ALA A 168 -9.53 3.18 1.59
CA ALA A 168 -8.15 3.34 1.14
C ALA A 168 -7.95 2.83 -0.30
N ARG A 169 -8.52 1.66 -0.65
CA ARG A 169 -8.46 1.11 -2.02
C ARG A 169 -9.16 1.99 -3.05
N ILE A 170 -10.23 2.68 -2.67
CA ILE A 170 -10.86 3.70 -3.52
C ILE A 170 -9.87 4.83 -3.82
N GLY A 171 -9.05 5.26 -2.86
CA GLY A 171 -8.00 6.25 -3.07
C GLY A 171 -7.01 5.85 -4.17
N THR A 172 -6.49 4.62 -4.14
CA THR A 172 -5.64 4.06 -5.21
C THR A 172 -6.36 4.04 -6.56
N ALA A 173 -7.62 3.59 -6.58
CA ALA A 173 -8.38 3.51 -7.83
C ALA A 173 -8.64 4.89 -8.44
N LEU A 174 -8.94 5.90 -7.63
CA LEU A 174 -9.09 7.29 -8.06
C LEU A 174 -7.76 7.85 -8.60
N ALA A 175 -6.64 7.55 -7.95
CA ALA A 175 -5.32 7.95 -8.41
C ALA A 175 -5.00 7.40 -9.80
N LEU A 176 -5.21 6.11 -9.99
CA LEU A 176 -4.96 5.43 -11.26
C LEU A 176 -5.94 5.91 -12.35
N GLY A 177 -7.23 5.96 -12.04
CA GLY A 177 -8.27 6.29 -13.03
C GLY A 177 -8.33 7.76 -13.40
N LEU A 178 -8.07 8.69 -12.48
CA LEU A 178 -8.21 10.13 -12.71
C LEU A 178 -6.88 10.86 -12.93
N GLY A 179 -5.75 10.29 -12.52
CA GLY A 179 -4.45 10.96 -12.62
C GLY A 179 -4.10 11.34 -14.07
N GLY A 180 -4.24 10.42 -15.04
CA GLY A 180 -4.02 10.68 -16.45
C GLY A 180 -4.96 11.74 -17.03
N PRO A 181 -6.30 11.58 -16.92
CA PRO A 181 -7.27 12.57 -17.39
C PRO A 181 -7.03 13.98 -16.84
N ILE A 182 -6.74 14.12 -15.55
CA ILE A 182 -6.47 15.42 -14.91
C ILE A 182 -5.20 16.05 -15.52
N ALA A 183 -4.12 15.28 -15.65
CA ALA A 183 -2.85 15.78 -16.20
C ALA A 183 -3.02 16.26 -17.66
N VAL A 184 -3.75 15.50 -18.48
CA VAL A 184 -4.02 15.86 -19.87
C VAL A 184 -4.92 17.09 -19.99
N TYR A 185 -5.97 17.18 -19.16
CA TYR A 185 -6.90 18.32 -19.15
C TYR A 185 -6.20 19.63 -18.79
N PHE A 186 -5.39 19.63 -17.73
CA PHE A 186 -4.64 20.80 -17.28
C PHE A 186 -3.31 21.01 -18.04
N LYS A 187 -2.93 20.07 -18.93
CA LYS A 187 -1.65 20.08 -19.66
C LYS A 187 -0.43 20.17 -18.71
N ALA A 188 -0.54 19.64 -17.53
CA ALA A 188 0.47 19.71 -16.48
C ALA A 188 0.52 18.41 -15.67
N VAL A 189 1.67 17.75 -15.69
CA VAL A 189 1.90 16.51 -14.93
C VAL A 189 1.80 16.74 -13.41
N SER A 190 2.01 17.96 -12.95
CA SER A 190 1.90 18.34 -11.54
C SER A 190 0.45 18.51 -11.04
N ALA A 191 -0.54 18.69 -11.95
CA ALA A 191 -1.92 18.98 -11.57
C ALA A 191 -2.59 17.86 -10.73
N PRO A 192 -2.49 16.56 -11.07
CA PRO A 192 -3.04 15.50 -10.22
C PRO A 192 -2.39 15.41 -8.84
N VAL A 193 -1.10 15.77 -8.75
CA VAL A 193 -0.39 15.81 -7.48
C VAL A 193 -0.85 16.97 -6.62
N LEU A 194 -1.15 18.14 -7.23
CA LEU A 194 -1.78 19.28 -6.53
C LEU A 194 -3.15 18.92 -5.96
N VAL A 195 -3.96 18.16 -6.70
CA VAL A 195 -5.22 17.61 -6.17
C VAL A 195 -4.95 16.80 -4.91
N GLY A 196 -3.91 15.96 -4.90
CA GLY A 196 -3.47 15.21 -3.72
C GLY A 196 -3.07 16.12 -2.55
N VAL A 197 -2.35 17.22 -2.79
CA VAL A 197 -2.01 18.23 -1.75
C VAL A 197 -3.28 18.82 -1.14
N ILE A 198 -4.24 19.20 -1.97
CA ILE A 198 -5.52 19.78 -1.50
C ILE A 198 -6.31 18.73 -0.68
N MET A 199 -6.40 17.50 -1.18
CA MET A 199 -7.07 16.41 -0.46
C MET A 199 -6.43 16.16 0.91
N LEU A 200 -5.10 16.12 1.00
CA LEU A 200 -4.38 15.95 2.26
C LEU A 200 -4.56 17.15 3.20
N ALA A 201 -4.62 18.38 2.69
CA ALA A 201 -4.89 19.55 3.50
C ALA A 201 -6.29 19.47 4.11
N VAL A 202 -7.31 19.09 3.33
CA VAL A 202 -8.67 18.85 3.84
C VAL A 202 -8.68 17.71 4.84
N GLY A 203 -7.95 16.62 4.58
CA GLY A 203 -7.80 15.48 5.49
C GLY A 203 -7.17 15.89 6.83
N LEU A 204 -6.13 16.73 6.81
CA LEU A 204 -5.50 17.25 8.02
C LEU A 204 -6.47 18.12 8.85
N VAL A 205 -7.25 18.99 8.20
CA VAL A 205 -8.29 19.79 8.88
C VAL A 205 -9.35 18.88 9.51
N ALA A 206 -9.80 17.85 8.78
CA ALA A 206 -10.74 16.86 9.31
C ALA A 206 -10.12 16.08 10.50
N TYR A 207 -8.83 15.77 10.45
CA TYR A 207 -8.13 15.08 11.54
C TYR A 207 -8.01 15.98 12.80
N ILE A 208 -7.81 17.29 12.64
CA ILE A 208 -7.86 18.27 13.77
C ILE A 208 -9.24 18.22 14.44
N PHE A 209 -10.31 18.16 13.65
CA PHE A 209 -11.66 17.99 14.18
C PHE A 209 -11.81 16.67 14.96
N TYR A 210 -11.29 15.56 14.42
CA TYR A 210 -11.23 14.27 15.13
C TYR A 210 -10.52 14.40 16.48
N CYS A 211 -9.40 15.13 16.57
CA CYS A 211 -8.69 15.34 17.83
C CYS A 211 -9.57 16.00 18.91
N GLY A 212 -10.47 16.90 18.49
CA GLY A 212 -11.47 17.51 19.39
C GLY A 212 -12.51 16.50 19.90
N MET A 213 -12.96 15.60 19.03
CA MET A 213 -13.89 14.51 19.39
C MET A 213 -13.24 13.52 20.35
N ASP A 214 -12.00 13.10 20.07
CA ASP A 214 -11.28 12.13 20.88
C ASP A 214 -10.92 12.68 22.27
N ARG A 215 -10.65 14.00 22.38
CA ARG A 215 -10.47 14.66 23.69
C ARG A 215 -11.75 14.60 24.53
N LYS A 216 -12.93 14.78 23.92
CA LYS A 216 -14.21 14.61 24.60
C LYS A 216 -14.47 13.17 25.02
N LEU A 217 -14.01 12.18 24.22
CA LEU A 217 -14.09 10.78 24.57
C LEU A 217 -13.28 10.48 25.84
N ASP A 218 -12.02 10.98 25.93
CA ASP A 218 -11.20 10.83 27.14
C ASP A 218 -11.91 11.35 28.40
N GLN A 219 -12.53 12.53 28.29
CA GLN A 219 -13.26 13.13 29.43
C GLN A 219 -14.43 12.23 29.88
N THR A 220 -15.18 11.65 28.93
CA THR A 220 -16.30 10.75 29.26
C THR A 220 -15.84 9.39 29.76
N GLU A 221 -14.69 8.88 29.32
CA GLU A 221 -14.11 7.60 29.80
C GLU A 221 -13.47 7.75 31.19
N SER A 222 -12.75 8.85 31.45
CA SER A 222 -12.18 9.16 32.77
C SER A 222 -13.27 9.27 33.84
N ASP A 223 -14.40 9.86 33.49
CA ASP A 223 -15.56 10.00 34.38
C ASP A 223 -16.25 8.65 34.66
N SER A 224 -16.06 7.64 33.80
CA SER A 224 -16.66 6.30 33.93
C SER A 224 -15.74 5.25 34.57
N GLY A 225 -14.48 5.59 34.89
CA GLY A 225 -13.53 4.71 35.58
C GLY A 225 -13.04 3.51 34.74
N MET A 226 -13.17 3.56 33.41
CA MET A 226 -12.68 2.49 32.54
C MET A 226 -11.16 2.63 32.31
N ALA A 227 -10.40 1.60 32.72
CA ALA A 227 -8.97 1.51 32.45
C ALA A 227 -8.70 1.26 30.95
N ALA A 228 -7.63 1.87 30.43
CA ALA A 228 -7.11 1.56 29.12
C ALA A 228 -6.45 0.15 29.14
N ASP A 229 -6.71 -0.67 28.13
CA ASP A 229 -5.99 -1.94 27.95
C ASP A 229 -4.53 -1.63 27.56
N GLU A 230 -3.57 -2.24 28.26
CA GLU A 230 -2.16 -2.17 27.89
C GLU A 230 -1.94 -3.07 26.65
N GLU A 231 -1.59 -2.47 25.51
CA GLU A 231 -1.11 -3.21 24.36
C GLU A 231 0.36 -3.61 24.57
N GLU A 232 0.72 -4.84 24.22
CA GLU A 232 2.08 -5.32 24.31
C GLU A 232 3.00 -4.61 23.29
N ALA A 233 3.97 -3.85 23.81
CA ALA A 233 4.93 -3.10 23.01
C ALA A 233 5.96 -4.02 22.35
N PHE A 234 6.54 -3.60 21.22
CA PHE A 234 7.66 -4.24 20.55
C PHE A 234 8.83 -4.49 21.50
N ARG A 235 9.35 -5.73 21.52
CA ARG A 235 10.49 -6.13 22.35
C ARG A 235 11.61 -6.71 21.50
N PHE A 236 12.80 -6.12 21.60
CA PHE A 236 13.99 -6.64 20.91
C PHE A 236 14.41 -8.05 21.38
N SER A 237 14.05 -8.44 22.62
CA SER A 237 14.33 -9.79 23.17
C SER A 237 13.63 -10.90 22.37
N ASP A 238 12.48 -10.62 21.78
CA ASP A 238 11.66 -11.62 21.08
C ASP A 238 12.19 -11.94 19.67
N LEU A 239 13.10 -11.12 19.14
CA LEU A 239 13.68 -11.30 17.80
C LEU A 239 14.34 -12.66 17.63
N GLY A 240 15.14 -13.12 18.62
CA GLY A 240 15.85 -14.38 18.52
C GLY A 240 14.93 -15.59 18.42
N GLU A 241 13.83 -15.59 19.19
CA GLU A 241 12.85 -16.66 19.17
C GLU A 241 12.06 -16.71 17.85
N ILE A 242 11.61 -15.56 17.35
CA ILE A 242 10.87 -15.45 16.09
C ILE A 242 11.74 -15.90 14.90
N LEU A 243 13.00 -15.44 14.84
CA LEU A 243 13.93 -15.75 13.76
C LEU A 243 14.34 -17.23 13.72
N ALA A 244 14.19 -17.97 14.83
CA ALA A 244 14.42 -19.41 14.89
C ALA A 244 13.29 -20.23 14.23
N ILE A 245 12.11 -19.66 14.03
CA ILE A 245 10.94 -20.34 13.47
C ILE A 245 11.03 -20.37 11.92
N ARG A 246 11.20 -21.55 11.33
CA ARG A 246 11.26 -21.69 9.86
C ARG A 246 9.99 -21.21 9.17
N GLY A 247 8.81 -21.49 9.73
CA GLY A 247 7.52 -21.02 9.21
C GLY A 247 7.44 -19.51 9.10
N PHE A 248 8.07 -18.78 10.03
CA PHE A 248 8.17 -17.32 9.98
C PHE A 248 8.93 -16.83 8.74
N TRP A 249 10.07 -17.46 8.41
CA TRP A 249 10.83 -17.09 7.20
C TRP A 249 10.05 -17.40 5.92
N TYR A 250 9.35 -18.55 5.86
CA TYR A 250 8.57 -18.90 4.68
C TYR A 250 7.43 -17.90 4.42
N ILE A 251 6.70 -17.48 5.46
CA ILE A 251 5.63 -16.50 5.31
C ILE A 251 6.18 -15.08 5.02
N THR A 252 7.31 -14.70 5.62
CA THR A 252 7.97 -13.42 5.40
C THR A 252 8.46 -13.28 3.97
N ILE A 253 9.16 -14.29 3.46
CA ILE A 253 9.67 -14.29 2.09
C ILE A 253 8.52 -14.39 1.09
N LEU A 254 7.51 -15.21 1.35
CA LEU A 254 6.28 -15.26 0.56
C LEU A 254 5.64 -13.88 0.47
N CYS A 255 5.47 -13.20 1.59
CA CYS A 255 4.94 -11.84 1.66
C CYS A 255 5.75 -10.89 0.78
N ALA A 256 7.07 -10.82 0.99
CA ALA A 256 7.94 -9.93 0.25
C ALA A 256 7.89 -10.19 -1.26
N LEU A 257 7.96 -11.45 -1.70
CA LEU A 257 7.94 -11.83 -3.11
C LEU A 257 6.57 -11.57 -3.77
N PHE A 258 5.48 -11.95 -3.10
CA PHE A 258 4.13 -11.74 -3.60
C PHE A 258 3.83 -10.26 -3.79
N TYR A 259 4.07 -9.45 -2.77
CA TYR A 259 3.86 -8.00 -2.86
C TYR A 259 4.83 -7.31 -3.83
N SER A 260 6.04 -7.87 -4.03
CA SER A 260 6.99 -7.40 -5.05
C SER A 260 6.47 -7.54 -6.48
N ALA A 261 5.61 -8.52 -6.73
CA ALA A 261 5.00 -8.69 -8.04
C ALA A 261 3.65 -7.94 -8.20
N VAL A 262 3.12 -7.31 -7.12
CA VAL A 262 1.87 -6.54 -7.18
C VAL A 262 2.10 -5.04 -7.08
N PHE A 263 2.76 -4.55 -6.02
CA PHE A 263 2.91 -3.11 -5.80
C PHE A 263 3.78 -2.43 -6.84
N PRO A 264 5.01 -2.91 -7.13
CA PRO A 264 5.80 -2.32 -8.21
C PRO A 264 5.12 -2.47 -9.57
N PHE A 265 4.46 -3.61 -9.84
CA PHE A 265 3.70 -3.77 -11.07
C PHE A 265 2.68 -2.63 -11.25
N LEU A 266 1.88 -2.30 -10.20
CA LEU A 266 0.91 -1.20 -10.27
C LEU A 266 1.55 0.16 -10.57
N LYS A 267 2.82 0.38 -10.19
CA LYS A 267 3.55 1.62 -10.50
C LYS A 267 3.90 1.75 -11.98
N TYR A 268 4.12 0.63 -12.66
CA TYR A 268 4.48 0.58 -14.08
C TYR A 268 3.33 0.12 -14.99
N ALA A 269 2.23 -0.40 -14.43
CA ALA A 269 1.11 -0.95 -15.20
C ALA A 269 0.46 0.08 -16.15
N PRO A 270 0.24 1.36 -15.79
CA PRO A 270 -0.29 2.33 -16.74
C PRO A 270 0.63 2.53 -17.96
N ASP A 271 1.95 2.58 -17.77
CA ASP A 271 2.90 2.68 -18.89
C ASP A 271 2.89 1.39 -19.74
N LEU A 272 2.81 0.21 -19.10
CA LEU A 272 2.60 -1.07 -19.81
C LEU A 272 1.33 -1.03 -20.68
N MET A 273 0.24 -0.40 -20.22
CA MET A 273 -0.99 -0.27 -20.99
C MET A 273 -0.77 0.59 -22.24
N VAL A 274 0.02 1.66 -22.15
CA VAL A 274 0.40 2.49 -23.31
C VAL A 274 1.31 1.71 -24.25
N GLN A 275 2.41 1.15 -23.75
CA GLN A 275 3.49 0.59 -24.57
C GLN A 275 3.11 -0.72 -25.27
N LYS A 276 2.39 -1.61 -24.59
CA LYS A 276 2.06 -2.94 -25.11
C LYS A 276 0.64 -3.04 -25.64
N PHE A 277 -0.33 -2.43 -24.94
CA PHE A 277 -1.75 -2.58 -25.26
C PHE A 277 -2.33 -1.40 -26.03
N HIS A 278 -1.48 -0.42 -26.36
CA HIS A 278 -1.82 0.77 -27.15
C HIS A 278 -3.03 1.57 -26.62
N VAL A 279 -3.19 1.55 -25.29
CA VAL A 279 -4.20 2.35 -24.60
C VAL A 279 -3.74 3.81 -24.60
N LYS A 280 -4.67 4.74 -24.81
CA LYS A 280 -4.36 6.18 -24.74
C LYS A 280 -3.81 6.55 -23.37
N GLU A 281 -2.77 7.39 -23.32
CA GLU A 281 -2.11 7.82 -22.08
C GLU A 281 -3.10 8.35 -21.02
N SER A 282 -4.11 9.12 -21.44
CA SER A 282 -5.15 9.63 -20.52
C SER A 282 -6.00 8.53 -19.88
N LEU A 283 -6.09 7.35 -20.47
CA LEU A 283 -6.92 6.23 -20.01
C LEU A 283 -6.10 5.05 -19.48
N ALA A 284 -4.78 5.14 -19.56
CA ALA A 284 -3.85 4.05 -19.24
C ALA A 284 -3.98 3.50 -17.82
N GLY A 285 -4.36 4.34 -16.87
CA GLY A 285 -4.53 3.94 -15.48
C GLY A 285 -5.88 3.29 -15.16
N ILE A 286 -6.87 3.35 -16.06
CA ILE A 286 -8.23 2.81 -15.81
C ILE A 286 -8.19 1.29 -15.64
N ILE A 287 -7.49 0.57 -16.54
CA ILE A 287 -7.39 -0.89 -16.46
C ILE A 287 -6.70 -1.33 -15.16
N PRO A 288 -5.49 -0.86 -14.80
CA PRO A 288 -4.88 -1.16 -13.50
C PRO A 288 -5.73 -0.71 -12.32
N GLY A 289 -6.51 0.36 -12.44
CA GLY A 289 -7.43 0.88 -11.43
C GLY A 289 -8.57 -0.07 -11.08
N VAL A 290 -8.91 -1.03 -11.94
CA VAL A 290 -9.90 -2.08 -11.66
C VAL A 290 -9.43 -3.00 -10.52
N LEU A 291 -8.11 -3.23 -10.40
CA LEU A 291 -7.56 -4.12 -9.35
C LEU A 291 -7.96 -3.69 -7.93
N PRO A 292 -7.68 -2.46 -7.46
CA PRO A 292 -8.07 -2.05 -6.11
C PRO A 292 -9.60 -2.10 -5.90
N PHE A 293 -10.41 -1.78 -6.91
CA PHE A 293 -11.86 -1.93 -6.80
C PHE A 293 -12.30 -3.39 -6.62
N ALA A 294 -11.74 -4.31 -7.41
CA ALA A 294 -12.06 -5.72 -7.31
C ALA A 294 -11.67 -6.32 -5.96
N THR A 295 -10.60 -5.84 -5.34
CA THR A 295 -10.15 -6.36 -4.04
C THR A 295 -11.12 -6.05 -2.89
N ILE A 296 -11.93 -5.00 -2.96
CA ILE A 296 -12.85 -4.61 -1.89
C ILE A 296 -13.85 -5.75 -1.56
N PRO A 297 -14.71 -6.20 -2.50
CA PRO A 297 -15.63 -7.30 -2.22
C PRO A 297 -14.92 -8.64 -2.09
N LEU A 298 -13.87 -8.89 -2.88
CA LEU A 298 -13.17 -10.17 -2.90
C LEU A 298 -12.47 -10.47 -1.58
N THR A 299 -11.88 -9.47 -0.91
CA THR A 299 -11.22 -9.67 0.39
C THR A 299 -12.23 -10.11 1.45
N VAL A 300 -13.45 -9.56 1.44
CA VAL A 300 -14.53 -9.98 2.36
C VAL A 300 -14.96 -11.42 2.09
N VAL A 301 -15.13 -11.78 0.82
CA VAL A 301 -15.53 -13.14 0.40
C VAL A 301 -14.45 -14.15 0.81
N PHE A 302 -13.18 -13.91 0.48
CA PHE A 302 -12.10 -14.84 0.77
C PHE A 302 -11.72 -14.89 2.24
N GLY A 303 -11.83 -13.77 2.97
CA GLY A 303 -11.69 -13.76 4.43
C GLY A 303 -12.75 -14.63 5.09
N SER A 304 -14.03 -14.46 4.71
CA SER A 304 -15.12 -15.29 5.21
C SER A 304 -14.96 -16.77 4.83
N TYR A 305 -14.45 -17.07 3.64
CA TYR A 305 -14.14 -18.44 3.23
C TYR A 305 -13.05 -19.05 4.11
N TYR A 306 -11.95 -18.30 4.33
CA TYR A 306 -10.85 -18.72 5.20
C TYR A 306 -11.32 -18.98 6.63
N ASP A 307 -12.12 -18.10 7.21
CA ASP A 307 -12.65 -18.25 8.58
C ASP A 307 -13.45 -19.54 8.75
N ARG A 308 -14.29 -19.90 7.73
CA ARG A 308 -15.19 -21.05 7.78
C ARG A 308 -14.54 -22.36 7.36
N LYS A 309 -13.66 -22.34 6.38
CA LYS A 309 -13.09 -23.55 5.74
C LYS A 309 -11.61 -23.74 6.02
N GLY A 310 -10.92 -22.72 6.50
CA GLY A 310 -9.48 -22.73 6.65
C GLY A 310 -8.76 -22.75 5.29
N LYS A 311 -7.87 -23.73 5.11
CA LYS A 311 -7.06 -23.95 3.90
C LYS A 311 -6.11 -22.79 3.58
N GLY A 312 -5.57 -22.13 4.61
CA GLY A 312 -4.76 -20.92 4.46
C GLY A 312 -3.54 -21.11 3.56
N ALA A 313 -2.74 -22.13 3.78
CA ALA A 313 -1.58 -22.41 2.96
C ALA A 313 -1.98 -22.76 1.50
N SER A 314 -3.11 -23.46 1.31
CA SER A 314 -3.66 -23.77 -0.02
C SER A 314 -4.11 -22.50 -0.75
N LEU A 315 -4.79 -21.57 -0.07
CA LEU A 315 -5.23 -20.28 -0.63
C LEU A 315 -4.04 -19.41 -1.03
N MET A 316 -2.99 -19.36 -0.20
CA MET A 316 -1.75 -18.65 -0.54
C MET A 316 -1.08 -19.26 -1.78
N LEU A 317 -1.06 -20.57 -1.89
CA LEU A 317 -0.50 -21.28 -3.08
C LEU A 317 -1.31 -20.97 -4.35
N ILE A 318 -2.64 -21.05 -4.28
CA ILE A 318 -3.52 -20.75 -5.42
C ILE A 318 -3.36 -19.29 -5.85
N GLY A 319 -3.36 -18.33 -4.91
CA GLY A 319 -3.17 -16.92 -5.23
C GLY A 319 -1.80 -16.63 -5.87
N SER A 320 -0.74 -17.30 -5.40
CA SER A 320 0.59 -17.21 -6.02
C SER A 320 0.63 -17.81 -7.44
N LEU A 321 -0.08 -18.91 -7.69
CA LEU A 321 -0.21 -19.48 -9.04
C LEU A 321 -0.97 -18.55 -9.98
N LEU A 322 -2.06 -17.91 -9.51
CA LEU A 322 -2.78 -16.91 -10.30
C LEU A 322 -1.89 -15.71 -10.63
N LEU A 323 -1.08 -15.25 -9.68
CA LEU A 323 -0.11 -14.18 -9.89
C LEU A 323 0.88 -14.53 -11.02
N VAL A 324 1.44 -15.75 -11.00
CA VAL A 324 2.34 -16.24 -12.06
C VAL A 324 1.62 -16.25 -13.40
N ALA A 325 0.40 -16.79 -13.46
CA ALA A 325 -0.37 -16.90 -14.70
C ALA A 325 -0.61 -15.50 -15.32
N VAL A 326 -0.96 -14.51 -14.51
CA VAL A 326 -1.19 -13.12 -14.97
C VAL A 326 0.09 -12.51 -15.54
N HIS A 327 1.19 -12.57 -14.80
CA HIS A 327 2.44 -11.97 -15.28
C HIS A 327 2.98 -12.74 -16.50
N PHE A 328 2.79 -14.04 -16.56
CA PHE A 328 3.13 -14.83 -17.75
C PHE A 328 2.32 -14.39 -18.98
N ILE A 329 1.00 -14.15 -18.84
CA ILE A 329 0.16 -13.60 -19.92
C ILE A 329 0.73 -12.26 -20.39
N PHE A 330 1.17 -11.42 -19.48
CA PHE A 330 1.78 -10.13 -19.82
C PHE A 330 3.17 -10.27 -20.48
N THR A 331 3.87 -11.42 -20.37
CA THR A 331 5.11 -11.64 -21.12
C THR A 331 4.88 -11.97 -22.59
N VAL A 332 3.74 -12.57 -22.95
CA VAL A 332 3.46 -13.04 -24.30
C VAL A 332 3.18 -11.88 -25.26
N PRO A 333 4.03 -11.61 -26.28
CA PRO A 333 3.88 -10.44 -27.15
C PRO A 333 2.59 -10.45 -27.98
N LEU A 334 2.12 -11.63 -28.38
CA LEU A 334 0.91 -11.80 -29.22
C LEU A 334 -0.38 -11.40 -28.46
N LEU A 335 -0.36 -11.42 -27.13
CA LEU A 335 -1.51 -11.03 -26.29
C LEU A 335 -1.44 -9.54 -25.99
N ASN A 336 -1.78 -8.70 -26.99
CA ASN A 336 -1.69 -7.25 -26.91
C ASN A 336 -3.05 -6.52 -26.92
N SER A 337 -4.16 -7.25 -26.76
CA SER A 337 -5.49 -6.64 -26.67
C SER A 337 -5.75 -6.09 -25.26
N TRP A 338 -6.32 -4.89 -25.19
CA TRP A 338 -6.74 -4.29 -23.91
C TRP A 338 -7.74 -5.15 -23.12
N MET A 339 -8.55 -5.99 -23.81
CA MET A 339 -9.45 -6.94 -23.14
C MET A 339 -8.68 -8.01 -22.39
N VAL A 340 -7.55 -8.50 -22.95
CA VAL A 340 -6.65 -9.42 -22.24
C VAL A 340 -6.04 -8.76 -21.03
N ALA A 341 -5.62 -7.50 -21.16
CA ALA A 341 -5.09 -6.74 -20.02
C ALA A 341 -6.13 -6.57 -18.91
N LEU A 342 -7.37 -6.25 -19.26
CA LEU A 342 -8.48 -6.12 -18.30
C LEU A 342 -8.77 -7.46 -17.60
N ALA A 343 -8.92 -8.54 -18.36
CA ALA A 343 -9.16 -9.87 -17.81
C ALA A 343 -8.03 -10.31 -16.87
N ALA A 344 -6.77 -10.13 -17.29
CA ALA A 344 -5.61 -10.45 -16.48
C ALA A 344 -5.55 -9.59 -15.19
N THR A 345 -5.90 -8.30 -15.27
CA THR A 345 -5.97 -7.42 -14.10
C THR A 345 -7.05 -7.85 -13.11
N ILE A 346 -8.21 -8.30 -13.60
CA ILE A 346 -9.27 -8.86 -12.74
C ILE A 346 -8.75 -10.12 -12.02
N VAL A 347 -8.10 -11.04 -12.75
CA VAL A 347 -7.50 -12.26 -12.15
C VAL A 347 -6.42 -11.88 -11.14
N LEU A 348 -5.64 -10.82 -11.39
CA LEU A 348 -4.68 -10.30 -10.41
C LEU A 348 -5.39 -9.79 -9.14
N GLY A 349 -6.57 -9.19 -9.26
CA GLY A 349 -7.42 -8.80 -8.14
C GLY A 349 -7.85 -10.00 -7.28
N PHE A 350 -8.18 -11.14 -7.91
CA PHE A 350 -8.44 -12.40 -7.18
C PHE A 350 -7.18 -12.85 -6.42
N ALA A 351 -6.02 -12.90 -7.08
CA ALA A 351 -4.76 -13.28 -6.44
C ALA A 351 -4.43 -12.38 -5.24
N PHE A 352 -4.57 -11.06 -5.44
CA PHE A 352 -4.27 -10.04 -4.43
C PHE A 352 -5.29 -10.00 -3.27
N SER A 353 -6.44 -10.61 -3.42
CA SER A 353 -7.41 -10.79 -2.33
C SER A 353 -7.20 -12.11 -1.59
N LEU A 354 -6.89 -13.20 -2.30
CA LEU A 354 -6.68 -14.54 -1.74
C LEU A 354 -5.51 -14.59 -0.76
N VAL A 355 -4.32 -14.14 -1.21
CA VAL A 355 -3.09 -14.30 -0.42
C VAL A 355 -3.16 -13.51 0.89
N PRO A 356 -3.43 -12.20 0.93
CA PRO A 356 -3.49 -11.46 2.18
C PRO A 356 -4.58 -11.95 3.13
N SER A 357 -5.76 -12.36 2.61
CA SER A 357 -6.86 -12.87 3.43
C SER A 357 -6.52 -14.16 4.17
N ALA A 358 -5.57 -14.94 3.67
CA ALA A 358 -5.09 -16.15 4.31
C ALA A 358 -3.78 -15.93 5.09
N MET A 359 -2.88 -15.09 4.58
CA MET A 359 -1.53 -14.91 5.11
C MET A 359 -1.51 -14.22 6.48
N TRP A 360 -2.19 -13.09 6.61
CA TRP A 360 -2.18 -12.32 7.85
C TRP A 360 -2.81 -13.07 9.03
N PRO A 361 -3.98 -13.73 8.90
CA PRO A 361 -4.55 -14.52 9.99
C PRO A 361 -3.82 -15.84 10.25
N SER A 362 -2.90 -16.27 9.37
CA SER A 362 -2.11 -17.48 9.58
C SER A 362 -0.97 -17.27 10.57
N LEU A 363 -0.46 -16.05 10.73
CA LEU A 363 0.68 -15.76 11.59
C LEU A 363 0.43 -16.10 13.08
N PRO A 364 -0.73 -15.75 13.69
CA PRO A 364 -1.03 -16.09 15.08
C PRO A 364 -1.15 -17.60 15.37
N LYS A 365 -1.22 -18.44 14.33
CA LYS A 365 -1.32 -19.90 14.51
C LYS A 365 0.01 -20.56 14.94
N PHE A 366 1.14 -19.88 14.72
CA PHE A 366 2.47 -20.41 15.05
C PHE A 366 3.41 -19.40 15.70
N ILE A 367 3.00 -18.13 15.82
CA ILE A 367 3.72 -17.09 16.57
C ILE A 367 2.91 -16.81 17.84
N PRO A 368 3.53 -16.84 19.04
CA PRO A 368 2.85 -16.48 20.29
C PRO A 368 2.27 -15.05 20.25
N HIS A 369 1.10 -14.84 20.85
CA HIS A 369 0.41 -13.55 20.82
C HIS A 369 1.28 -12.39 21.27
N ARG A 370 2.10 -12.58 22.33
CA ARG A 370 3.04 -11.58 22.85
C ARG A 370 4.09 -11.11 21.83
N GLN A 371 4.38 -11.92 20.80
CA GLN A 371 5.43 -11.65 19.80
C GLN A 371 4.87 -11.20 18.45
N LEU A 372 3.55 -11.15 18.29
CA LEU A 372 2.91 -10.84 17.00
C LEU A 372 3.28 -9.45 16.50
N GLY A 373 3.32 -8.45 17.37
CA GLY A 373 3.71 -7.07 16.98
C GLY A 373 5.11 -7.03 16.37
N THR A 374 6.08 -7.70 17.00
CA THR A 374 7.45 -7.81 16.49
C THR A 374 7.50 -8.59 15.16
N ALA A 375 6.76 -9.70 15.06
CA ALA A 375 6.70 -10.51 13.84
C ALA A 375 6.11 -9.73 12.66
N TYR A 376 4.98 -9.04 12.86
CA TYR A 376 4.40 -8.17 11.83
C TYR A 376 5.36 -7.05 11.43
N GLY A 377 6.01 -6.40 12.38
CA GLY A 377 7.00 -5.35 12.12
C GLY A 377 8.15 -5.82 11.22
N LEU A 378 8.71 -7.02 11.47
CA LEU A 378 9.75 -7.62 10.64
C LEU A 378 9.25 -7.97 9.23
N ILE A 379 8.04 -8.51 9.11
CA ILE A 379 7.43 -8.82 7.80
C ILE A 379 7.24 -7.54 7.00
N PHE A 380 6.66 -6.51 7.60
CA PHE A 380 6.47 -5.22 6.94
C PHE A 380 7.79 -4.54 6.58
N TRP A 381 8.80 -4.61 7.45
CA TRP A 381 10.13 -4.08 7.14
C TRP A 381 10.73 -4.79 5.92
N THR A 382 10.69 -6.13 5.89
CA THR A 382 11.18 -6.93 4.75
C THR A 382 10.40 -6.64 3.47
N GLN A 383 9.08 -6.52 3.57
CA GLN A 383 8.21 -6.14 2.44
C GLN A 383 8.58 -4.75 1.89
N ASN A 384 8.77 -3.75 2.75
CA ASN A 384 9.17 -2.40 2.35
C ASN A 384 10.55 -2.41 1.68
N LEU A 385 11.51 -3.16 2.24
CA LEU A 385 12.87 -3.27 1.70
C LEU A 385 12.86 -3.89 0.29
N VAL A 386 12.13 -4.95 0.06
CA VAL A 386 12.17 -5.68 -1.21
C VAL A 386 11.14 -5.12 -2.19
N ALA A 387 9.85 -5.07 -1.81
CA ALA A 387 8.77 -4.74 -2.71
C ALA A 387 8.65 -3.23 -3.00
N LEU A 388 8.86 -2.38 -1.99
CA LEU A 388 8.61 -0.95 -2.18
C LEU A 388 9.89 -0.16 -2.51
N TRP A 389 11.06 -0.63 -2.10
CA TRP A 389 12.34 0.00 -2.43
C TRP A 389 13.08 -0.73 -3.55
N GLY A 390 13.44 -2.01 -3.38
CA GLY A 390 14.37 -2.72 -4.26
C GLY A 390 13.81 -2.98 -5.65
N VAL A 391 12.62 -3.55 -5.74
CA VAL A 391 12.05 -3.95 -7.05
C VAL A 391 11.74 -2.77 -7.96
N PRO A 392 11.17 -1.63 -7.50
CA PRO A 392 10.99 -0.46 -8.37
C PRO A 392 12.29 0.06 -8.99
N LEU A 393 13.39 0.08 -8.22
CA LEU A 393 14.73 0.44 -8.71
C LEU A 393 15.20 -0.50 -9.83
N VAL A 394 15.06 -1.81 -9.60
CA VAL A 394 15.46 -2.84 -10.58
C VAL A 394 14.65 -2.70 -11.85
N ILE A 395 13.33 -2.58 -11.76
CA ILE A 395 12.46 -2.47 -12.94
C ILE A 395 12.75 -1.19 -13.73
N GLY A 396 12.93 -0.04 -13.04
CA GLY A 396 13.30 1.21 -13.69
C GLY A 396 14.64 1.12 -14.42
N TYR A 397 15.65 0.54 -13.78
CA TYR A 397 16.97 0.30 -14.38
C TYR A 397 16.91 -0.64 -15.58
N VAL A 398 16.16 -1.74 -15.47
CA VAL A 398 15.98 -2.71 -16.56
C VAL A 398 15.30 -2.07 -17.76
N LEU A 399 14.27 -1.26 -17.56
CA LEU A 399 13.59 -0.54 -18.62
C LEU A 399 14.55 0.38 -19.38
N ASP A 400 15.35 1.18 -18.67
CA ASP A 400 16.26 2.13 -19.28
C ASP A 400 17.43 1.45 -20.02
N LYS A 401 17.95 0.34 -19.51
CA LYS A 401 19.17 -0.27 -20.05
C LYS A 401 18.93 -1.34 -21.10
N PHE A 402 17.81 -2.06 -21.00
CA PHE A 402 17.61 -3.29 -21.78
C PHE A 402 16.31 -3.32 -22.59
N CYS A 403 15.40 -2.36 -22.37
CA CYS A 403 14.04 -2.46 -22.92
C CYS A 403 13.69 -1.36 -23.91
N ILE A 404 14.57 -0.36 -24.16
CA ILE A 404 14.31 0.70 -25.14
C ILE A 404 14.39 0.11 -26.56
N ILE A 405 13.29 0.25 -27.32
CA ILE A 405 13.16 -0.27 -28.70
C ILE A 405 13.00 0.86 -29.73
N GLY A 406 12.84 2.09 -29.29
CA GLY A 406 12.63 3.25 -30.16
C GLY A 406 12.12 4.46 -29.41
N THR A 407 11.43 5.34 -30.12
CA THR A 407 10.81 6.55 -29.55
C THR A 407 9.33 6.62 -29.94
N LEU A 408 8.49 7.00 -28.98
CA LEU A 408 7.10 7.39 -29.22
C LEU A 408 7.05 8.91 -29.43
N THR A 409 6.30 9.35 -30.43
CA THR A 409 6.07 10.77 -30.68
C THR A 409 4.60 11.08 -30.37
N ALA A 410 4.37 11.97 -29.43
CA ALA A 410 3.04 12.45 -29.09
C ALA A 410 2.49 13.42 -30.16
N PRO A 411 1.17 13.69 -30.20
CA PRO A 411 0.57 14.59 -31.18
C PRO A 411 1.10 16.02 -31.14
N ASP A 412 1.67 16.46 -30.03
CA ASP A 412 2.29 17.78 -29.84
C ASP A 412 3.76 17.83 -30.31
N GLY A 413 4.29 16.70 -30.84
CA GLY A 413 5.68 16.58 -31.29
C GLY A 413 6.69 16.23 -30.18
N THR A 414 6.27 16.09 -28.95
CA THR A 414 7.15 15.62 -27.85
C THR A 414 7.49 14.15 -28.03
N THR A 415 8.70 13.76 -27.66
CA THR A 415 9.18 12.39 -27.79
C THR A 415 9.48 11.78 -26.41
N SER A 416 9.14 10.50 -26.25
CA SER A 416 9.50 9.67 -25.12
C SER A 416 10.05 8.31 -25.58
N PRO A 417 10.81 7.58 -24.74
CA PRO A 417 11.27 6.24 -25.09
C PRO A 417 10.11 5.27 -25.29
N ALA A 418 10.25 4.39 -26.29
CA ALA A 418 9.37 3.24 -26.48
C ALA A 418 10.01 2.02 -25.78
N TYR A 419 9.24 1.34 -24.94
CA TYR A 419 9.74 0.21 -24.18
C TYR A 419 9.12 -1.12 -24.55
N ASN A 420 9.94 -2.18 -24.60
CA ASN A 420 9.46 -3.55 -24.60
C ASN A 420 9.37 -4.08 -23.15
N TYR A 421 8.16 -4.25 -22.66
CA TYR A 421 7.90 -4.68 -21.29
C TYR A 421 8.08 -6.19 -21.04
N THR A 422 8.49 -6.98 -22.05
CA THR A 422 8.63 -8.44 -21.90
C THR A 422 9.57 -8.80 -20.76
N LEU A 423 10.76 -8.19 -20.70
CA LEU A 423 11.75 -8.50 -19.66
C LEU A 423 11.28 -8.11 -18.24
N PRO A 424 10.72 -6.91 -17.99
CA PRO A 424 10.07 -6.59 -16.70
C PRO A 424 8.98 -7.61 -16.30
N MET A 425 8.15 -8.05 -17.24
CA MET A 425 7.10 -9.03 -16.95
C MET A 425 7.68 -10.42 -16.64
N ILE A 426 8.79 -10.82 -17.26
CA ILE A 426 9.54 -12.04 -16.91
C ILE A 426 10.03 -11.93 -15.46
N ILE A 427 10.58 -10.78 -15.05
CA ILE A 427 11.04 -10.58 -13.68
C ILE A 427 9.88 -10.75 -12.69
N PHE A 428 8.72 -10.13 -12.94
CA PHE A 428 7.53 -10.32 -12.10
C PHE A 428 7.03 -11.77 -12.10
N THR A 429 7.11 -12.46 -13.24
CA THR A 429 6.77 -13.90 -13.33
C THR A 429 7.70 -14.74 -12.46
N LEU A 430 9.01 -14.46 -12.47
CA LEU A 430 10.00 -15.15 -11.64
C LEU A 430 9.77 -14.88 -10.14
N LEU A 431 9.47 -13.65 -9.75
CA LEU A 431 9.08 -13.33 -8.37
C LEU A 431 7.82 -14.09 -7.96
N GLY A 432 6.85 -14.20 -8.85
CA GLY A 432 5.65 -15.02 -8.65
C GLY A 432 5.99 -16.52 -8.50
N LEU A 433 6.87 -17.08 -9.31
CA LEU A 433 7.31 -18.48 -9.20
C LEU A 433 8.02 -18.74 -7.86
N LEU A 434 8.87 -17.83 -7.43
CA LEU A 434 9.47 -17.91 -6.10
C LEU A 434 8.41 -17.83 -4.99
N SER A 435 7.40 -16.99 -5.15
CA SER A 435 6.27 -16.91 -4.20
C SER A 435 5.51 -18.24 -4.13
N VAL A 436 5.29 -18.93 -5.27
CA VAL A 436 4.70 -20.29 -5.32
C VAL A 436 5.58 -21.30 -4.55
N LEU A 437 6.89 -21.24 -4.74
CA LEU A 437 7.82 -22.09 -4.02
C LEU A 437 7.71 -21.91 -2.51
N PHE A 438 7.72 -20.67 -2.02
CA PHE A 438 7.63 -20.40 -0.58
C PHE A 438 6.23 -20.70 0.00
N ALA A 439 5.16 -20.53 -0.77
CA ALA A 439 3.82 -20.97 -0.38
C ALA A 439 3.75 -22.49 -0.24
N TYR A 440 4.39 -23.22 -1.16
CA TYR A 440 4.50 -24.69 -1.09
C TYR A 440 5.34 -25.16 0.09
N LEU A 441 6.51 -24.52 0.33
CA LEU A 441 7.36 -24.81 1.49
C LEU A 441 6.62 -24.54 2.81
N LEU A 442 5.89 -23.45 2.92
CA LEU A 442 5.06 -23.14 4.08
C LEU A 442 3.99 -24.22 4.29
N LYS A 443 3.30 -24.64 3.23
CA LYS A 443 2.30 -25.73 3.30
C LYS A 443 2.92 -27.07 3.71
N ARG A 444 4.14 -27.35 3.25
CA ARG A 444 4.88 -28.55 3.67
C ARG A 444 5.29 -28.49 5.16
N GLU A 445 5.78 -27.33 5.62
CA GLU A 445 6.17 -27.12 7.01
C GLU A 445 4.96 -27.22 7.95
N ASP A 446 3.81 -26.68 7.53
CA ASP A 446 2.54 -26.83 8.26
C ASP A 446 2.18 -28.31 8.48
N LYS A 447 2.30 -29.14 7.44
CA LYS A 447 2.07 -30.60 7.57
C LYS A 447 3.04 -31.29 8.51
N LEU A 448 4.30 -30.82 8.58
CA LEU A 448 5.34 -31.43 9.41
C LEU A 448 5.25 -31.00 10.86
N LYS A 449 4.88 -29.74 11.12
CA LYS A 449 4.89 -29.12 12.45
C LYS A 449 3.50 -29.02 13.08
N GLY A 450 2.44 -29.19 12.29
CA GLY A 450 1.06 -29.11 12.79
C GLY A 450 0.64 -27.69 13.19
N PHE A 451 1.05 -26.65 12.48
CA PHE A 451 0.65 -25.26 12.79
C PHE A 451 -0.86 -25.02 12.65
N GLY A 452 -1.55 -25.87 11.85
CA GLY A 452 -2.98 -25.76 11.64
C GLY A 452 -3.37 -24.69 10.62
N LEU A 453 -2.49 -24.37 9.65
CA LEU A 453 -2.79 -23.38 8.63
C LEU A 453 -3.93 -23.78 7.68
N GLU A 454 -4.17 -25.09 7.56
CA GLU A 454 -5.28 -25.64 6.77
C GLU A 454 -6.59 -25.76 7.57
N LEU A 455 -6.57 -25.52 8.89
CA LEU A 455 -7.75 -25.59 9.74
C LEU A 455 -8.54 -24.27 9.75
N PRO A 456 -9.87 -24.28 9.93
CA PRO A 456 -10.67 -23.07 10.08
C PRO A 456 -10.26 -22.27 11.34
N CYS A 457 -10.58 -20.96 11.34
CA CYS A 457 -10.33 -20.11 12.51
C CYS A 457 -11.47 -20.17 13.53
N LYS A 458 -12.69 -20.54 13.11
CA LYS A 458 -13.84 -20.78 13.99
C LYS A 458 -14.08 -22.29 14.05
N GLU A 459 -14.01 -22.86 15.24
CA GLU A 459 -14.69 -24.14 15.52
C GLU A 459 -16.19 -23.91 15.36
N ASN A 460 -16.85 -24.75 14.53
CA ASN A 460 -18.30 -24.70 14.30
C ASN A 460 -19.07 -25.06 15.55
#